data_b7d6c581aaa92b6e9204227efff4a22e
#
_entry.id   b7d6c581aaa92b6e9204227efff4a22e
#
_cell.length_a   1.000
_cell.length_b   1.000
_cell.length_c   1.000
_cell.angle_alpha   90.00
_cell.angle_beta   90.00
_cell.angle_gamma   90.00
#
_symmetry.space_group_name_H-M   'P 1'
#
loop_
_entity.id
_entity.type
_entity.pdbx_description
1 polymer ?
#
loop_
_entity_poly.entity_id
_entity_poly.type
_entity_poly.pdbx_seq_one_letter_code
_entity_poly.pdbx_strand_id
1 'polypeptide(L)'
;MARRATATLLAATMFGTVDSNALVPVIALYSQLVGADVLQTGIIVGLFSVVHAPANLIFGRIADRVGRKLPLEVGLVWDAVSLFLYSLATTPLLLALVRISHGVGSGLVGPSSMAIMADTSPRERKGRAMAIYGMALALAVVIGFGIVGPIVERLGYSVLFYVLSAGLLLGFLFALFVREPPQAPAQVMPWSRLLRFAGRPAPAAGYASIFCLYFILGAFVTLVPLHLKQELGLGPLAVALSFTAFAILSLLLHYPAGVLADRYGPALPAVIGLMAVAAAMATIPLLTNLASLLVLMALFGVGHGFVFPAASTLVSRGADPEQHGLVTGLFYALLVTGVAVGAPAMAAVASRTSFAFGIWASAWISLLGMAFLARAIHLGGGGKVGASTTAARDPK
;
A
#
# COMPACT_ATOMS: atom_id res chain seq x y z
N MET A 1 -30.59 7.34 8.87
CA MET A 1 -30.34 6.11 8.11
C MET A 1 -28.98 6.15 7.35
N ALA A 2 -28.62 7.22 6.64
CA ALA A 2 -27.35 7.33 5.89
C ALA A 2 -26.09 7.15 6.77
N ARG A 3 -26.04 7.73 7.97
CA ARG A 3 -24.87 7.59 8.88
C ARG A 3 -24.61 6.13 9.32
N ARG A 4 -25.66 5.33 9.52
CA ARG A 4 -25.50 3.90 9.89
C ARG A 4 -24.95 3.08 8.73
N ALA A 5 -25.45 3.31 7.50
CA ALA A 5 -24.95 2.62 6.31
C ALA A 5 -23.48 2.94 6.00
N THR A 6 -23.06 4.20 6.22
CA THR A 6 -21.63 4.57 6.10
C THR A 6 -20.77 3.91 7.18
N ALA A 7 -21.25 3.86 8.42
CA ALA A 7 -20.50 3.24 9.52
C ALA A 7 -20.33 1.72 9.31
N THR A 8 -21.36 1.01 8.84
CA THR A 8 -21.25 -0.42 8.52
C THR A 8 -20.27 -0.69 7.39
N LEU A 9 -20.27 0.14 6.35
CA LEU A 9 -19.30 0.04 5.26
C LEU A 9 -17.87 0.28 5.74
N LEU A 10 -17.63 1.32 6.55
CA LEU A 10 -16.31 1.62 7.11
C LEU A 10 -15.82 0.49 8.02
N ALA A 11 -16.69 -0.09 8.83
CA ALA A 11 -16.35 -1.25 9.66
C ALA A 11 -15.99 -2.47 8.79
N ALA A 12 -16.82 -2.80 7.78
CA ALA A 12 -16.52 -3.89 6.84
C ALA A 12 -15.18 -3.68 6.12
N THR A 13 -14.92 -2.43 5.66
CA THR A 13 -13.65 -2.08 5.00
C THR A 13 -12.45 -2.20 5.95
N MET A 14 -12.59 -1.72 7.18
CA MET A 14 -11.51 -1.78 8.18
C MET A 14 -11.15 -3.23 8.49
N PHE A 15 -12.13 -4.08 8.80
CA PHE A 15 -11.89 -5.51 9.05
C PHE A 15 -11.35 -6.23 7.81
N GLY A 16 -11.83 -5.87 6.60
CA GLY A 16 -11.36 -6.41 5.33
C GLY A 16 -10.00 -5.87 4.85
N THR A 17 -9.31 -5.09 5.70
CA THR A 17 -7.99 -4.51 5.35
C THR A 17 -6.95 -4.74 6.46
N VAL A 18 -7.39 -4.96 7.71
CA VAL A 18 -6.51 -5.24 8.86
C VAL A 18 -5.67 -6.49 8.62
N ASP A 19 -6.24 -7.53 8.05
CA ASP A 19 -5.64 -8.85 7.81
C ASP A 19 -4.38 -8.78 6.94
N SER A 20 -4.51 -8.21 5.75
CA SER A 20 -3.40 -8.08 4.79
C SER A 20 -2.28 -7.20 5.35
N ASN A 21 -2.61 -6.15 6.12
CA ASN A 21 -1.62 -5.33 6.80
C ASN A 21 -0.98 -6.06 7.98
N ALA A 22 -1.74 -6.76 8.81
CA ALA A 22 -1.21 -7.52 9.93
C ALA A 22 -0.18 -8.59 9.51
N LEU A 23 -0.33 -9.16 8.32
CA LEU A 23 0.64 -10.13 7.78
C LEU A 23 1.97 -9.50 7.38
N VAL A 24 2.01 -8.21 7.01
CA VAL A 24 3.21 -7.53 6.50
C VAL A 24 4.44 -7.68 7.40
N PRO A 25 4.39 -7.43 8.71
CA PRO A 25 5.57 -7.56 9.58
C PRO A 25 6.04 -8.99 9.79
N VAL A 26 5.19 -9.99 9.62
CA VAL A 26 5.45 -11.36 10.09
C VAL A 26 5.46 -12.43 9.00
N ILE A 27 4.99 -12.13 7.80
CA ILE A 27 4.87 -13.14 6.73
C ILE A 27 6.25 -13.69 6.31
N ALA A 28 7.29 -12.85 6.28
CA ALA A 28 8.65 -13.29 5.98
C ALA A 28 9.17 -14.24 7.07
N LEU A 29 8.91 -13.93 8.35
CA LEU A 29 9.29 -14.77 9.47
C LEU A 29 8.54 -16.11 9.46
N TYR A 30 7.24 -16.08 9.16
CA TYR A 30 6.41 -17.29 9.05
C TYR A 30 6.83 -18.16 7.87
N SER A 31 7.20 -17.55 6.73
CA SER A 31 7.71 -18.29 5.57
C SER A 31 8.95 -19.12 5.93
N GLN A 32 9.89 -18.55 6.68
CA GLN A 32 11.05 -19.31 7.16
C GLN A 32 10.69 -20.37 8.21
N LEU A 33 9.70 -20.09 9.06
CA LEU A 33 9.23 -21.07 10.05
C LEU A 33 8.70 -22.35 9.38
N VAL A 34 8.03 -22.23 8.21
CA VAL A 34 7.55 -23.38 7.43
C VAL A 34 8.61 -23.97 6.48
N GLY A 35 9.86 -23.51 6.59
CA GLY A 35 11.01 -24.08 5.87
C GLY A 35 11.35 -23.39 4.53
N ALA A 36 10.82 -22.19 4.25
CA ALA A 36 11.21 -21.44 3.07
C ALA A 36 12.63 -20.87 3.21
N ASP A 37 13.42 -20.98 2.15
CA ASP A 37 14.68 -20.24 2.03
C ASP A 37 14.43 -18.74 1.76
N VAL A 38 15.50 -17.94 1.66
CA VAL A 38 15.40 -16.47 1.49
C VAL A 38 14.71 -16.11 0.15
N LEU A 39 15.03 -16.81 -0.93
CA LEU A 39 14.42 -16.57 -2.24
C LEU A 39 12.94 -16.96 -2.26
N GLN A 40 12.62 -18.14 -1.73
CA GLN A 40 11.24 -18.59 -1.58
C GLN A 40 10.42 -17.64 -0.73
N THR A 41 11.00 -17.12 0.37
CA THR A 41 10.36 -16.09 1.21
C THR A 41 10.02 -14.85 0.40
N GLY A 42 10.95 -14.32 -0.39
CA GLY A 42 10.69 -13.17 -1.25
C GLY A 42 9.60 -13.43 -2.30
N ILE A 43 9.59 -14.64 -2.89
CA ILE A 43 8.53 -15.06 -3.82
C ILE A 43 7.18 -15.10 -3.08
N ILE A 44 7.09 -15.75 -1.93
CA ILE A 44 5.86 -15.86 -1.13
C ILE A 44 5.32 -14.48 -0.75
N VAL A 45 6.20 -13.55 -0.33
CA VAL A 45 5.81 -12.15 -0.04
C VAL A 45 5.25 -11.47 -1.28
N GLY A 46 5.92 -11.59 -2.42
CA GLY A 46 5.53 -10.96 -3.69
C GLY A 46 4.26 -11.55 -4.32
N LEU A 47 3.99 -12.86 -4.14
CA LEU A 47 2.87 -13.57 -4.77
C LEU A 47 1.50 -12.95 -4.46
N PHE A 48 1.28 -12.48 -3.23
CA PHE A 48 0.07 -11.74 -2.90
C PHE A 48 -0.12 -10.55 -3.84
N SER A 49 0.91 -9.74 -4.03
CA SER A 49 0.85 -8.55 -4.86
C SER A 49 0.73 -8.88 -6.36
N VAL A 50 1.41 -9.94 -6.82
CA VAL A 50 1.31 -10.42 -8.21
C VAL A 50 -0.12 -10.80 -8.57
N VAL A 51 -0.86 -11.39 -7.64
CA VAL A 51 -2.25 -11.82 -7.86
C VAL A 51 -3.24 -10.69 -7.56
N HIS A 52 -3.01 -9.94 -6.48
CA HIS A 52 -3.91 -8.88 -6.04
C HIS A 52 -4.08 -7.77 -7.10
N ALA A 53 -3.01 -7.36 -7.80
CA ALA A 53 -3.09 -6.30 -8.81
C ALA A 53 -4.04 -6.64 -9.97
N PRO A 54 -3.88 -7.77 -10.70
CA PRO A 54 -4.83 -8.15 -11.73
C PRO A 54 -6.23 -8.49 -11.17
N ALA A 55 -6.33 -9.08 -9.98
CA ALA A 55 -7.59 -9.36 -9.33
C ALA A 55 -8.40 -8.08 -9.08
N ASN A 56 -7.79 -7.01 -8.57
CA ASN A 56 -8.42 -5.70 -8.42
C ASN A 56 -9.02 -5.16 -9.74
N LEU A 57 -8.28 -5.30 -10.85
CA LEU A 57 -8.75 -4.82 -12.15
C LEU A 57 -9.89 -5.66 -12.72
N ILE A 58 -9.80 -6.99 -12.58
CA ILE A 58 -10.80 -7.93 -13.08
C ILE A 58 -12.09 -7.81 -12.25
N PHE A 59 -11.96 -7.88 -10.94
CA PHE A 59 -13.12 -7.86 -10.04
C PHE A 59 -13.74 -6.47 -9.91
N GLY A 60 -12.97 -5.39 -10.09
CA GLY A 60 -13.54 -4.05 -10.23
C GLY A 60 -14.51 -3.97 -11.41
N ARG A 61 -14.14 -4.53 -12.59
CA ARG A 61 -15.03 -4.59 -13.77
C ARG A 61 -16.22 -5.53 -13.58
N ILE A 62 -16.04 -6.63 -12.86
CA ILE A 62 -17.15 -7.54 -12.53
C ILE A 62 -18.12 -6.83 -11.59
N ALA A 63 -17.63 -6.16 -10.55
CA ALA A 63 -18.43 -5.39 -9.61
C ALA A 63 -19.24 -4.28 -10.29
N ASP A 64 -18.70 -3.65 -11.35
CA ASP A 64 -19.41 -2.66 -12.15
C ASP A 64 -20.59 -3.27 -12.96
N ARG A 65 -20.64 -4.61 -13.13
CA ARG A 65 -21.71 -5.29 -13.89
C ARG A 65 -22.72 -6.02 -13.01
N VAL A 66 -22.24 -6.70 -11.96
CA VAL A 66 -23.09 -7.57 -11.12
C VAL A 66 -23.53 -6.89 -9.83
N GLY A 67 -23.00 -5.68 -9.55
CA GLY A 67 -23.17 -5.02 -8.27
C GLY A 67 -21.90 -5.11 -7.42
N ARG A 68 -21.76 -4.19 -6.48
CA ARG A 68 -20.53 -4.03 -5.68
C ARG A 68 -20.61 -4.72 -4.33
N LYS A 69 -21.83 -4.93 -3.82
CA LYS A 69 -22.06 -5.54 -2.52
C LYS A 69 -21.66 -7.02 -2.52
N LEU A 70 -22.10 -7.78 -3.49
CA LEU A 70 -21.80 -9.22 -3.60
C LEU A 70 -20.29 -9.50 -3.69
N PRO A 71 -19.49 -8.82 -4.55
CA PRO A 71 -18.03 -8.98 -4.54
C PRO A 71 -17.38 -8.63 -3.20
N LEU A 72 -17.86 -7.60 -2.50
CA LEU A 72 -17.37 -7.28 -1.15
C LEU A 72 -17.63 -8.43 -0.16
N GLU A 73 -18.84 -8.97 -0.14
CA GLU A 73 -19.22 -10.06 0.75
C GLU A 73 -18.43 -11.35 0.45
N VAL A 74 -18.33 -11.72 -0.84
CA VAL A 74 -17.56 -12.89 -1.29
C VAL A 74 -16.09 -12.72 -0.95
N GLY A 75 -15.51 -11.54 -1.17
CA GLY A 75 -14.10 -11.25 -0.87
C GLY A 75 -13.79 -11.40 0.61
N LEU A 76 -14.64 -10.87 1.50
CA LEU A 76 -14.45 -10.99 2.95
C LEU A 76 -14.50 -12.44 3.44
N VAL A 77 -15.41 -13.25 2.92
CA VAL A 77 -15.50 -14.69 3.25
C VAL A 77 -14.30 -15.43 2.67
N TRP A 78 -13.92 -15.14 1.43
CA TRP A 78 -12.76 -15.76 0.78
C TRP A 78 -11.47 -15.48 1.54
N ASP A 79 -11.25 -14.23 1.96
CA ASP A 79 -10.09 -13.85 2.76
C ASP A 79 -10.13 -14.50 4.15
N ALA A 80 -11.32 -14.59 4.79
CA ALA A 80 -11.46 -15.30 6.05
C ALA A 80 -11.04 -16.78 5.95
N VAL A 81 -11.46 -17.46 4.88
CA VAL A 81 -11.04 -18.84 4.60
C VAL A 81 -9.54 -18.90 4.31
N SER A 82 -9.01 -17.96 3.52
CA SER A 82 -7.58 -17.89 3.23
C SER A 82 -6.76 -17.69 4.50
N LEU A 83 -7.18 -16.82 5.41
CA LEU A 83 -6.52 -16.61 6.72
C LEU A 83 -6.57 -17.88 7.58
N PHE A 84 -7.69 -18.59 7.60
CA PHE A 84 -7.75 -19.88 8.27
C PHE A 84 -6.77 -20.89 7.67
N LEU A 85 -6.65 -20.95 6.33
CA LEU A 85 -5.75 -21.86 5.63
C LEU A 85 -4.26 -21.55 5.88
N TYR A 86 -3.88 -20.30 6.26
CA TYR A 86 -2.51 -20.02 6.71
C TYR A 86 -2.10 -20.88 7.90
N SER A 87 -3.02 -21.16 8.83
CA SER A 87 -2.73 -22.01 10.01
C SER A 87 -2.44 -23.47 9.64
N LEU A 88 -2.87 -23.91 8.45
CA LEU A 88 -2.67 -25.25 7.92
C LEU A 88 -1.49 -25.34 6.93
N ALA A 89 -0.89 -24.22 6.57
CA ALA A 89 0.23 -24.17 5.63
C ALA A 89 1.54 -24.55 6.32
N THR A 90 1.90 -25.82 6.27
CA THR A 90 3.10 -26.41 6.93
C THR A 90 4.30 -26.48 6.00
N THR A 91 4.18 -26.11 4.73
CA THR A 91 5.27 -26.10 3.74
C THR A 91 5.30 -24.79 2.96
N PRO A 92 6.46 -24.40 2.39
CA PRO A 92 6.56 -23.21 1.55
C PRO A 92 5.58 -23.20 0.36
N LEU A 93 5.35 -24.36 -0.26
CA LEU A 93 4.42 -24.49 -1.38
C LEU A 93 2.97 -24.23 -0.96
N LEU A 94 2.53 -24.84 0.14
CA LEU A 94 1.18 -24.60 0.67
C LEU A 94 0.99 -23.13 1.06
N LEU A 95 2.00 -22.52 1.68
CA LEU A 95 1.98 -21.11 2.02
C LEU A 95 1.88 -20.21 0.77
N ALA A 96 2.63 -20.54 -0.29
CA ALA A 96 2.54 -19.85 -1.58
C ALA A 96 1.14 -19.93 -2.19
N LEU A 97 0.52 -21.11 -2.18
CA LEU A 97 -0.84 -21.31 -2.68
C LEU A 97 -1.88 -20.51 -1.87
N VAL A 98 -1.74 -20.49 -0.55
CA VAL A 98 -2.62 -19.67 0.32
C VAL A 98 -2.39 -18.17 0.05
N ARG A 99 -1.16 -17.72 -0.20
CA ARG A 99 -0.88 -16.32 -0.59
C ARG A 99 -1.56 -15.93 -1.89
N ILE A 100 -1.58 -16.82 -2.87
CA ILE A 100 -2.31 -16.63 -4.15
C ILE A 100 -3.81 -16.50 -3.86
N SER A 101 -4.40 -17.45 -3.11
CA SER A 101 -5.80 -17.42 -2.72
C SER A 101 -6.18 -16.12 -2.02
N HIS A 102 -5.40 -15.69 -1.03
CA HIS A 102 -5.59 -14.44 -0.30
C HIS A 102 -5.53 -13.21 -1.22
N GLY A 103 -4.58 -13.17 -2.18
CA GLY A 103 -4.49 -12.09 -3.16
C GLY A 103 -5.74 -11.98 -4.06
N VAL A 104 -6.40 -13.11 -4.37
CA VAL A 104 -7.68 -13.13 -5.11
C VAL A 104 -8.79 -12.52 -4.29
N GLY A 105 -8.98 -12.95 -3.05
CA GLY A 105 -10.04 -12.46 -2.16
C GLY A 105 -9.92 -10.98 -1.87
N SER A 106 -8.72 -10.52 -1.48
CA SER A 106 -8.45 -9.10 -1.22
C SER A 106 -8.69 -8.23 -2.46
N GLY A 107 -8.50 -8.79 -3.67
CA GLY A 107 -8.83 -8.13 -4.94
C GLY A 107 -10.32 -7.84 -5.14
N LEU A 108 -11.20 -8.53 -4.43
CA LEU A 108 -12.65 -8.29 -4.41
C LEU A 108 -13.03 -7.17 -3.42
N VAL A 109 -12.38 -7.10 -2.27
CA VAL A 109 -12.76 -6.22 -1.15
C VAL A 109 -12.46 -4.75 -1.45
N GLY A 110 -11.22 -4.43 -1.86
CA GLY A 110 -10.75 -3.06 -2.03
C GLY A 110 -11.57 -2.23 -3.03
N PRO A 111 -11.67 -2.64 -4.31
CA PRO A 111 -12.42 -1.91 -5.33
C PRO A 111 -13.90 -1.77 -4.98
N SER A 112 -14.50 -2.83 -4.44
CA SER A 112 -15.92 -2.86 -4.10
C SER A 112 -16.28 -1.90 -2.99
N SER A 113 -15.53 -1.91 -1.88
CA SER A 113 -15.77 -1.03 -0.73
C SER A 113 -15.54 0.45 -1.07
N MET A 114 -14.46 0.74 -1.83
CA MET A 114 -14.14 2.10 -2.28
C MET A 114 -15.24 2.65 -3.20
N ALA A 115 -15.72 1.82 -4.12
CA ALA A 115 -16.75 2.20 -5.06
C ALA A 115 -18.11 2.45 -4.37
N ILE A 116 -18.52 1.57 -3.42
CA ILE A 116 -19.73 1.79 -2.62
C ILE A 116 -19.62 3.12 -1.85
N MET A 117 -18.47 3.43 -1.24
CA MET A 117 -18.24 4.69 -0.53
C MET A 117 -18.38 5.90 -1.45
N ALA A 118 -17.84 5.83 -2.66
CA ALA A 118 -17.90 6.89 -3.63
C ALA A 118 -19.34 7.15 -4.14
N ASP A 119 -20.12 6.08 -4.34
CA ASP A 119 -21.47 6.18 -4.91
C ASP A 119 -22.56 6.52 -3.89
N THR A 120 -22.38 6.09 -2.62
CA THR A 120 -23.30 6.45 -1.54
C THR A 120 -23.13 7.89 -1.05
N SER A 121 -22.08 8.57 -1.51
CA SER A 121 -21.73 9.92 -1.05
C SER A 121 -22.27 10.99 -1.98
N PRO A 122 -22.96 12.05 -1.47
CA PRO A 122 -23.37 13.20 -2.27
C PRO A 122 -22.19 13.84 -3.00
N ARG A 123 -22.39 14.33 -4.22
CA ARG A 123 -21.34 14.92 -5.07
C ARG A 123 -20.55 16.01 -4.35
N GLU A 124 -21.25 16.87 -3.57
CA GLU A 124 -20.67 18.00 -2.82
C GLU A 124 -19.81 17.54 -1.63
N ARG A 125 -19.98 16.28 -1.16
CA ARG A 125 -19.29 15.73 0.02
C ARG A 125 -18.40 14.54 -0.32
N LYS A 126 -18.23 14.22 -1.60
CA LYS A 126 -17.47 13.04 -2.05
C LYS A 126 -16.02 13.08 -1.55
N GLY A 127 -15.36 14.25 -1.60
CA GLY A 127 -14.01 14.41 -1.06
C GLY A 127 -13.91 14.11 0.43
N ARG A 128 -14.87 14.61 1.25
CA ARG A 128 -14.93 14.31 2.68
C ARG A 128 -15.17 12.83 2.97
N ALA A 129 -16.03 12.19 2.18
CA ALA A 129 -16.33 10.77 2.34
C ALA A 129 -15.09 9.92 2.04
N MET A 130 -14.36 10.23 0.95
CA MET A 130 -13.11 9.54 0.61
C MET A 130 -11.99 9.79 1.63
N ALA A 131 -11.95 10.97 2.27
CA ALA A 131 -11.02 11.23 3.36
C ALA A 131 -11.32 10.35 4.59
N ILE A 132 -12.61 10.20 4.97
CA ILE A 132 -13.03 9.31 6.06
C ILE A 132 -12.71 7.84 5.72
N TYR A 133 -12.93 7.42 4.47
CA TYR A 133 -12.55 6.10 3.97
C TYR A 133 -11.03 5.88 4.10
N GLY A 134 -10.23 6.84 3.67
CA GLY A 134 -8.77 6.79 3.80
C GLY A 134 -8.30 6.71 5.26
N MET A 135 -8.98 7.43 6.19
CA MET A 135 -8.68 7.32 7.62
C MET A 135 -8.99 5.93 8.18
N ALA A 136 -10.07 5.28 7.72
CA ALA A 136 -10.38 3.91 8.13
C ALA A 136 -9.31 2.91 7.65
N LEU A 137 -8.81 3.08 6.42
CA LEU A 137 -7.70 2.28 5.89
C LEU A 137 -6.41 2.51 6.69
N ALA A 138 -6.07 3.75 6.99
CA ALA A 138 -4.88 4.08 7.78
C ALA A 138 -4.97 3.53 9.21
N LEU A 139 -6.14 3.57 9.83
CA LEU A 139 -6.38 2.96 11.12
C LEU A 139 -6.23 1.43 11.06
N ALA A 140 -6.71 0.79 9.99
CA ALA A 140 -6.53 -0.64 9.75
C ALA A 140 -5.03 -1.02 9.68
N VAL A 141 -4.20 -0.20 9.03
CA VAL A 141 -2.73 -0.41 8.98
C VAL A 141 -2.12 -0.36 10.38
N VAL A 142 -2.42 0.68 11.15
CA VAL A 142 -1.87 0.86 12.51
C VAL A 142 -2.32 -0.26 13.45
N ILE A 143 -3.60 -0.62 13.40
CA ILE A 143 -4.14 -1.75 14.18
C ILE A 143 -3.46 -3.05 13.74
N GLY A 144 -3.41 -3.33 12.43
CA GLY A 144 -2.82 -4.55 11.90
C GLY A 144 -1.38 -4.74 12.36
N PHE A 145 -0.53 -3.73 12.23
CA PHE A 145 0.86 -3.79 12.70
C PHE A 145 0.97 -3.90 14.22
N GLY A 146 0.11 -3.16 14.95
CA GLY A 146 0.17 -3.09 16.41
C GLY A 146 -0.24 -4.39 17.12
N ILE A 147 -1.24 -5.10 16.60
CA ILE A 147 -1.76 -6.32 17.25
C ILE A 147 -0.91 -7.56 16.98
N VAL A 148 -0.21 -7.60 15.84
CA VAL A 148 0.43 -8.84 15.37
C VAL A 148 1.58 -9.29 16.27
N GLY A 149 2.42 -8.35 16.71
CA GLY A 149 3.57 -8.66 17.56
C GLY A 149 3.18 -9.33 18.88
N PRO A 150 2.32 -8.69 19.72
CA PRO A 150 1.85 -9.27 20.96
C PRO A 150 1.14 -10.62 20.80
N ILE A 151 0.36 -10.80 19.73
CA ILE A 151 -0.35 -12.07 19.48
C ILE A 151 0.65 -13.17 19.12
N VAL A 152 1.54 -12.91 18.16
CA VAL A 152 2.50 -13.95 17.72
C VAL A 152 3.48 -14.32 18.82
N GLU A 153 3.97 -13.33 19.59
CA GLU A 153 4.93 -13.55 20.65
C GLU A 153 4.36 -14.41 21.78
N ARG A 154 3.08 -14.21 22.15
CA ARG A 154 2.46 -14.88 23.31
C ARG A 154 1.65 -16.11 22.94
N LEU A 155 0.99 -16.11 21.78
CA LEU A 155 -0.02 -17.09 21.41
C LEU A 155 0.32 -17.84 20.11
N GLY A 156 1.34 -17.39 19.39
CA GLY A 156 1.79 -18.00 18.13
C GLY A 156 1.02 -17.57 16.89
N TYR A 157 1.53 -18.01 15.73
CA TYR A 157 1.01 -17.62 14.41
C TYR A 157 -0.41 -18.14 14.14
N SER A 158 -0.72 -19.37 14.56
CA SER A 158 -2.05 -19.97 14.33
C SER A 158 -3.16 -19.14 14.98
N VAL A 159 -2.93 -18.65 16.20
CA VAL A 159 -3.90 -17.79 16.89
C VAL A 159 -4.06 -16.46 16.16
N LEU A 160 -2.96 -15.87 15.65
CA LEU A 160 -3.06 -14.67 14.80
C LEU A 160 -3.98 -14.92 13.60
N PHE A 161 -3.79 -16.01 12.87
CA PHE A 161 -4.59 -16.32 11.69
C PHE A 161 -6.06 -16.53 12.04
N TYR A 162 -6.37 -17.17 13.16
CA TYR A 162 -7.76 -17.35 13.64
C TYR A 162 -8.40 -16.01 14.02
N VAL A 163 -7.66 -15.13 14.71
CA VAL A 163 -8.15 -13.79 15.09
C VAL A 163 -8.44 -12.96 13.85
N LEU A 164 -7.54 -12.96 12.85
CA LEU A 164 -7.73 -12.24 11.60
C LEU A 164 -8.89 -12.82 10.78
N SER A 165 -9.01 -14.14 10.68
CA SER A 165 -10.13 -14.82 10.03
C SER A 165 -11.47 -14.46 10.69
N ALA A 166 -11.55 -14.48 12.01
CA ALA A 166 -12.73 -14.07 12.78
C ALA A 166 -13.06 -12.58 12.54
N GLY A 167 -12.04 -11.72 12.47
CA GLY A 167 -12.19 -10.30 12.13
C GLY A 167 -12.81 -10.10 10.75
N LEU A 168 -12.37 -10.86 9.74
CA LEU A 168 -12.94 -10.83 8.38
C LEU A 168 -14.41 -11.30 8.36
N LEU A 169 -14.75 -12.36 9.11
CA LEU A 169 -16.15 -12.79 9.26
C LEU A 169 -17.00 -11.73 9.96
N LEU A 170 -16.44 -11.01 10.95
CA LEU A 170 -17.13 -9.86 11.54
C LEU A 170 -17.30 -8.73 10.51
N GLY A 171 -16.30 -8.46 9.69
CA GLY A 171 -16.41 -7.55 8.55
C GLY A 171 -17.51 -7.95 7.56
N PHE A 172 -17.62 -9.25 7.27
CA PHE A 172 -18.71 -9.79 6.45
C PHE A 172 -20.07 -9.55 7.09
N LEU A 173 -20.22 -9.76 8.39
CA LEU A 173 -21.48 -9.47 9.09
C LEU A 173 -21.87 -7.99 8.97
N PHE A 174 -20.91 -7.06 9.03
CA PHE A 174 -21.17 -5.65 8.75
C PHE A 174 -21.55 -5.40 7.28
N ALA A 175 -20.91 -6.11 6.33
CA ALA A 175 -21.18 -5.97 4.90
C ALA A 175 -22.62 -6.36 4.54
N LEU A 176 -23.23 -7.32 5.24
CA LEU A 176 -24.65 -7.70 5.04
C LEU A 176 -25.60 -6.52 5.20
N PHE A 177 -25.27 -5.54 6.05
CA PHE A 177 -26.07 -4.34 6.29
C PHE A 177 -25.71 -3.16 5.37
N VAL A 178 -24.71 -3.31 4.51
CA VAL A 178 -24.37 -2.32 3.50
C VAL A 178 -25.47 -2.27 2.43
N ARG A 179 -25.92 -1.05 2.12
CA ARG A 179 -26.88 -0.83 1.03
C ARG A 179 -26.13 -0.56 -0.26
N GLU A 180 -26.52 -1.24 -1.31
CA GLU A 180 -25.98 -1.01 -2.63
C GLU A 180 -26.63 0.21 -3.27
N PRO A 181 -25.86 1.21 -3.73
CA PRO A 181 -26.39 2.34 -4.47
C PRO A 181 -26.72 1.95 -5.91
N PRO A 182 -27.62 2.69 -6.60
CA PRO A 182 -27.80 2.55 -8.04
C PRO A 182 -26.47 2.79 -8.77
N GLN A 183 -26.16 1.91 -9.71
CA GLN A 183 -24.90 1.98 -10.45
C GLN A 183 -24.97 3.03 -11.55
N ALA A 184 -23.94 3.90 -11.63
CA ALA A 184 -23.73 4.75 -12.80
C ALA A 184 -22.90 3.99 -13.86
N PRO A 185 -23.20 4.15 -15.15
CA PRO A 185 -22.40 3.53 -16.20
C PRO A 185 -20.93 3.95 -16.11
N ALA A 186 -20.03 2.95 -16.09
CA ALA A 186 -18.60 3.23 -16.07
C ALA A 186 -18.15 3.75 -17.46
N GLN A 187 -17.52 4.92 -17.49
CA GLN A 187 -16.87 5.41 -18.72
C GLN A 187 -15.52 4.72 -18.89
N VAL A 188 -15.36 3.98 -19.99
CA VAL A 188 -14.13 3.26 -20.31
C VAL A 188 -13.23 4.12 -21.18
N MET A 189 -12.11 4.57 -20.61
CA MET A 189 -11.06 5.25 -21.37
C MET A 189 -10.19 4.23 -22.14
N PRO A 190 -9.81 4.51 -23.41
CA PRO A 190 -8.88 3.68 -24.17
C PRO A 190 -7.47 3.65 -23.53
N TRP A 191 -6.84 2.49 -23.47
CA TRP A 191 -5.48 2.30 -22.95
C TRP A 191 -4.43 3.17 -23.62
N SER A 192 -4.55 3.42 -24.93
CA SER A 192 -3.64 4.28 -25.68
C SER A 192 -3.62 5.73 -25.19
N ARG A 193 -4.76 6.24 -24.70
CA ARG A 193 -4.85 7.56 -24.10
C ARG A 193 -4.18 7.61 -22.72
N LEU A 194 -4.39 6.57 -21.91
CA LEU A 194 -3.72 6.41 -20.60
C LEU A 194 -2.19 6.37 -20.74
N LEU A 195 -1.67 5.54 -21.65
CA LEU A 195 -0.22 5.39 -21.83
C LEU A 195 0.42 6.70 -22.33
N ARG A 196 -0.24 7.45 -23.24
CA ARG A 196 0.22 8.76 -23.65
C ARG A 196 0.23 9.78 -22.51
N PHE A 197 -0.77 9.74 -21.64
CA PHE A 197 -0.81 10.59 -20.45
C PHE A 197 0.30 10.20 -19.46
N ALA A 198 0.46 8.92 -19.17
CA ALA A 198 1.48 8.39 -18.25
C ALA A 198 2.92 8.72 -18.72
N GLY A 199 3.15 8.85 -20.02
CA GLY A 199 4.45 9.24 -20.59
C GLY A 199 4.77 10.74 -20.48
N ARG A 200 3.85 11.60 -20.04
CA ARG A 200 4.15 13.01 -19.77
C ARG A 200 5.10 13.16 -18.59
N PRO A 201 6.00 14.16 -18.55
CA PRO A 201 7.07 14.24 -17.54
C PRO A 201 6.58 14.17 -16.09
N ALA A 202 5.55 14.94 -15.71
CA ALA A 202 5.05 14.96 -14.34
C ALA A 202 4.35 13.66 -13.92
N PRO A 203 3.36 13.10 -14.67
CA PRO A 203 2.81 11.78 -14.37
C PRO A 203 3.86 10.67 -14.36
N ALA A 204 4.78 10.64 -15.32
CA ALA A 204 5.86 9.64 -15.37
C ALA A 204 6.73 9.67 -14.11
N ALA A 205 7.09 10.86 -13.63
CA ALA A 205 7.84 11.01 -12.38
C ALA A 205 7.04 10.52 -11.16
N GLY A 206 5.74 10.81 -11.10
CA GLY A 206 4.86 10.31 -10.04
C GLY A 206 4.76 8.78 -10.05
N TYR A 207 4.54 8.18 -11.23
CA TYR A 207 4.49 6.72 -11.39
C TYR A 207 5.82 6.05 -11.07
N ALA A 208 6.94 6.62 -11.50
CA ALA A 208 8.27 6.10 -11.17
C ALA A 208 8.54 6.19 -9.66
N SER A 209 8.21 7.32 -9.03
CA SER A 209 8.42 7.52 -7.58
C SER A 209 7.64 6.50 -6.74
N ILE A 210 6.35 6.26 -7.08
CA ILE A 210 5.55 5.29 -6.33
C ILE A 210 6.02 3.85 -6.57
N PHE A 211 6.39 3.49 -7.80
CA PHE A 211 6.94 2.18 -8.11
C PHE A 211 8.25 1.94 -7.34
N CYS A 212 9.19 2.91 -7.35
CA CYS A 212 10.47 2.80 -6.64
C CYS A 212 10.25 2.67 -5.13
N LEU A 213 9.38 3.50 -4.54
CA LEU A 213 9.03 3.43 -3.12
C LEU A 213 8.53 2.04 -2.74
N TYR A 214 7.59 1.48 -3.52
CA TYR A 214 6.99 0.19 -3.20
C TYR A 214 7.84 -1.01 -3.62
N PHE A 215 8.75 -0.83 -4.56
CA PHE A 215 9.83 -1.80 -4.81
C PHE A 215 10.72 -1.93 -3.56
N ILE A 216 11.14 -0.80 -3.00
CA ILE A 216 11.93 -0.76 -1.77
C ILE A 216 11.11 -1.30 -0.59
N LEU A 217 9.82 -0.99 -0.52
CA LEU A 217 8.93 -1.56 0.49
C LEU A 217 8.84 -3.09 0.38
N GLY A 218 8.84 -3.66 -0.83
CA GLY A 218 8.90 -5.11 -1.04
C GLY A 218 10.17 -5.74 -0.46
N ALA A 219 11.33 -5.11 -0.71
CA ALA A 219 12.59 -5.51 -0.09
C ALA A 219 12.55 -5.35 1.44
N PHE A 220 12.04 -4.23 1.92
CA PHE A 220 11.90 -3.91 3.34
C PHE A 220 11.05 -4.96 4.08
N VAL A 221 9.85 -5.28 3.57
CA VAL A 221 8.94 -6.28 4.17
C VAL A 221 9.55 -7.69 4.17
N THR A 222 10.41 -7.99 3.21
CA THR A 222 11.03 -9.32 3.09
C THR A 222 12.31 -9.43 3.89
N LEU A 223 13.25 -8.51 3.67
CA LEU A 223 14.62 -8.67 4.17
C LEU A 223 14.82 -8.11 5.57
N VAL A 224 14.14 -7.01 5.93
CA VAL A 224 14.35 -6.38 7.24
C VAL A 224 13.90 -7.30 8.39
N PRO A 225 12.70 -7.93 8.38
CA PRO A 225 12.34 -8.89 9.43
C PRO A 225 13.33 -10.05 9.56
N LEU A 226 13.86 -10.56 8.43
CA LEU A 226 14.82 -11.66 8.42
C LEU A 226 16.18 -11.23 8.99
N HIS A 227 16.67 -10.06 8.57
CA HIS A 227 17.90 -9.46 9.10
C HIS A 227 17.80 -9.24 10.62
N LEU A 228 16.69 -8.67 11.10
CA LEU A 228 16.46 -8.43 12.52
C LEU A 228 16.45 -9.72 13.34
N LYS A 229 15.82 -10.77 12.81
CA LYS A 229 15.77 -12.08 13.48
C LYS A 229 17.13 -12.78 13.48
N GLN A 230 17.82 -12.82 12.33
CA GLN A 230 19.04 -13.63 12.17
C GLN A 230 20.28 -12.96 12.69
N GLU A 231 20.43 -11.64 12.49
CA GLU A 231 21.61 -10.88 12.88
C GLU A 231 21.48 -10.27 14.28
N LEU A 232 20.28 -9.85 14.68
CA LEU A 232 20.06 -9.19 15.97
C LEU A 232 19.29 -10.05 16.99
N GLY A 233 18.83 -11.24 16.62
CA GLY A 233 18.06 -12.13 17.49
C GLY A 233 16.70 -11.57 17.92
N LEU A 234 16.14 -10.58 17.19
CA LEU A 234 14.91 -9.90 17.55
C LEU A 234 13.67 -10.73 17.14
N GLY A 235 12.73 -10.88 18.09
CA GLY A 235 11.50 -11.62 17.88
C GLY A 235 10.41 -10.85 17.12
N PRO A 236 9.26 -11.51 16.86
CA PRO A 236 8.13 -10.94 16.12
C PRO A 236 7.58 -9.63 16.70
N LEU A 237 7.62 -9.47 18.04
CA LEU A 237 7.19 -8.24 18.70
C LEU A 237 8.04 -7.03 18.30
N ALA A 238 9.38 -7.17 18.31
CA ALA A 238 10.29 -6.10 17.94
C ALA A 238 10.12 -5.71 16.47
N VAL A 239 9.93 -6.69 15.59
CA VAL A 239 9.61 -6.46 14.17
C VAL A 239 8.30 -5.69 14.03
N ALA A 240 7.23 -6.14 14.70
CA ALA A 240 5.92 -5.47 14.63
C ALA A 240 5.97 -4.04 15.19
N LEU A 241 6.67 -3.79 16.29
CA LEU A 241 6.89 -2.44 16.83
C LEU A 241 7.62 -1.53 15.83
N SER A 242 8.60 -2.08 15.12
CA SER A 242 9.35 -1.36 14.08
C SER A 242 8.43 -0.93 12.93
N PHE A 243 7.58 -1.84 12.44
CA PHE A 243 6.58 -1.52 11.41
C PHE A 243 5.49 -0.57 11.92
N THR A 244 5.12 -0.65 13.20
CA THR A 244 4.18 0.30 13.82
C THR A 244 4.78 1.72 13.87
N ALA A 245 6.05 1.86 14.24
CA ALA A 245 6.75 3.14 14.21
C ALA A 245 6.78 3.74 12.80
N PHE A 246 7.11 2.93 11.79
CA PHE A 246 7.01 3.31 10.38
C PHE A 246 5.61 3.82 10.01
N ALA A 247 4.55 3.05 10.33
CA ALA A 247 3.18 3.38 9.94
C ALA A 247 2.67 4.67 10.60
N ILE A 248 2.96 4.87 11.88
CA ILE A 248 2.56 6.07 12.63
C ILE A 248 3.20 7.31 12.00
N LEU A 249 4.52 7.30 11.78
CA LEU A 249 5.21 8.46 11.21
C LEU A 249 4.77 8.72 9.76
N SER A 250 4.59 7.67 8.97
CA SER A 250 4.04 7.81 7.63
C SER A 250 2.69 8.51 7.65
N LEU A 251 1.76 8.04 8.49
CA LEU A 251 0.42 8.62 8.60
C LEU A 251 0.44 10.09 9.03
N LEU A 252 1.20 10.42 10.09
CA LEU A 252 1.32 11.77 10.62
C LEU A 252 1.86 12.77 9.60
N LEU A 253 2.73 12.30 8.69
CA LEU A 253 3.41 13.16 7.73
C LEU A 253 2.72 13.28 6.36
N HIS A 254 1.65 12.53 6.11
CA HIS A 254 0.87 12.69 4.87
C HIS A 254 0.30 14.11 4.71
N TYR A 255 -0.23 14.69 5.79
CA TYR A 255 -0.77 16.04 5.76
C TYR A 255 0.31 17.13 5.56
N PRO A 256 1.39 17.18 6.38
CA PRO A 256 2.51 18.11 6.14
C PRO A 256 3.12 17.99 4.74
N ALA A 257 3.25 16.78 4.22
CA ALA A 257 3.76 16.54 2.87
C ALA A 257 2.84 17.13 1.78
N GLY A 258 1.51 17.01 1.97
CA GLY A 258 0.52 17.64 1.11
C GLY A 258 0.65 19.17 1.10
N VAL A 259 0.73 19.80 2.28
CA VAL A 259 0.95 21.25 2.41
C VAL A 259 2.25 21.69 1.73
N LEU A 260 3.32 20.91 1.90
CA LEU A 260 4.61 21.20 1.26
C LEU A 260 4.50 21.09 -0.28
N ALA A 261 3.76 20.09 -0.76
CA ALA A 261 3.51 19.89 -2.18
C ALA A 261 2.70 21.05 -2.80
N ASP A 262 1.73 21.58 -2.05
CA ASP A 262 0.93 22.72 -2.50
C ASP A 262 1.75 24.02 -2.56
N ARG A 263 2.63 24.23 -1.58
CA ARG A 263 3.42 25.46 -1.45
C ARG A 263 4.64 25.51 -2.36
N TYR A 264 5.38 24.41 -2.48
CA TYR A 264 6.67 24.35 -3.19
C TYR A 264 6.66 23.43 -4.40
N GLY A 265 5.52 22.81 -4.69
CA GLY A 265 5.36 21.80 -5.74
C GLY A 265 5.67 20.38 -5.25
N PRO A 266 5.06 19.35 -5.86
CA PRO A 266 5.15 17.98 -5.40
C PRO A 266 6.51 17.30 -5.61
N ALA A 267 7.37 17.86 -6.46
CA ALA A 267 8.71 17.29 -6.71
C ALA A 267 9.59 17.37 -5.47
N LEU A 268 9.52 18.47 -4.70
CA LEU A 268 10.35 18.67 -3.50
C LEU A 268 10.07 17.62 -2.42
N PRO A 269 8.83 17.42 -1.94
CA PRO A 269 8.56 16.37 -0.96
C PRO A 269 8.84 14.97 -1.50
N ALA A 270 8.64 14.70 -2.80
CA ALA A 270 9.00 13.41 -3.38
C ALA A 270 10.51 13.12 -3.30
N VAL A 271 11.35 14.11 -3.60
CA VAL A 271 12.83 13.96 -3.48
C VAL A 271 13.24 13.76 -2.03
N ILE A 272 12.77 14.62 -1.11
CA ILE A 272 13.05 14.50 0.33
C ILE A 272 12.66 13.10 0.84
N GLY A 273 11.47 12.64 0.44
CA GLY A 273 10.97 11.32 0.85
C GLY A 273 11.80 10.17 0.30
N LEU A 274 12.20 10.18 -0.98
CA LEU A 274 13.06 9.15 -1.56
C LEU A 274 14.46 9.15 -0.93
N MET A 275 15.00 10.32 -0.60
CA MET A 275 16.27 10.43 0.13
C MET A 275 16.16 9.84 1.55
N ALA A 276 15.07 10.12 2.26
CA ALA A 276 14.84 9.58 3.60
C ALA A 276 14.72 8.04 3.58
N VAL A 277 13.98 7.48 2.60
CA VAL A 277 13.88 6.03 2.39
C VAL A 277 15.24 5.42 2.08
N ALA A 278 16.02 6.04 1.16
CA ALA A 278 17.35 5.57 0.81
C ALA A 278 18.28 5.59 2.02
N ALA A 279 18.28 6.66 2.79
CA ALA A 279 19.09 6.80 4.00
C ALA A 279 18.71 5.76 5.07
N ALA A 280 17.40 5.53 5.28
CA ALA A 280 16.94 4.51 6.20
C ALA A 280 17.42 3.11 5.78
N MET A 281 17.20 2.72 4.52
CA MET A 281 17.64 1.41 4.01
C MET A 281 19.14 1.23 4.01
N ALA A 282 19.92 2.29 3.74
CA ALA A 282 21.38 2.25 3.78
C ALA A 282 21.92 2.07 5.21
N THR A 283 21.19 2.54 6.22
CA THR A 283 21.65 2.56 7.61
C THR A 283 21.13 1.38 8.44
N ILE A 284 19.95 0.81 8.11
CA ILE A 284 19.35 -0.32 8.85
C ILE A 284 20.36 -1.46 9.09
N PRO A 285 21.17 -1.93 8.11
CA PRO A 285 22.11 -3.02 8.34
C PRO A 285 23.26 -2.71 9.28
N LEU A 286 23.47 -1.45 9.63
CA LEU A 286 24.56 -1.02 10.53
C LEU A 286 24.12 -0.96 11.99
N LEU A 287 22.83 -1.19 12.27
CA LEU A 287 22.27 -1.05 13.60
C LEU A 287 22.43 -2.32 14.42
N THR A 288 22.65 -2.12 15.72
CA THR A 288 22.87 -3.21 16.67
C THR A 288 21.84 -3.24 17.81
N ASN A 289 20.94 -2.26 17.88
CA ASN A 289 19.96 -2.20 18.97
C ASN A 289 18.56 -1.74 18.48
N LEU A 290 17.54 -2.11 19.24
CA LEU A 290 16.13 -1.83 18.91
C LEU A 290 15.82 -0.33 18.91
N ALA A 291 16.40 0.47 19.80
CA ALA A 291 16.06 1.89 19.89
C ALA A 291 16.48 2.65 18.61
N SER A 292 17.73 2.45 18.14
CA SER A 292 18.19 3.04 16.88
C SER A 292 17.41 2.51 15.67
N LEU A 293 17.00 1.23 15.70
CA LEU A 293 16.14 0.65 14.69
C LEU A 293 14.78 1.38 14.62
N LEU A 294 14.11 1.61 15.74
CA LEU A 294 12.83 2.31 15.78
C LEU A 294 12.95 3.73 15.19
N VAL A 295 14.05 4.43 15.44
CA VAL A 295 14.34 5.74 14.85
C VAL A 295 14.46 5.66 13.33
N LEU A 296 15.18 4.65 12.80
CA LEU A 296 15.31 4.49 11.35
C LEU A 296 14.02 4.00 10.68
N MET A 297 13.25 3.19 11.37
CA MET A 297 11.92 2.80 10.90
C MET A 297 10.97 4.02 10.83
N ALA A 298 11.08 4.91 11.82
CA ALA A 298 10.39 6.19 11.78
C ALA A 298 10.87 7.04 10.58
N LEU A 299 12.19 7.09 10.30
CA LEU A 299 12.74 7.80 9.13
C LEU A 299 12.23 7.21 7.80
N PHE A 300 12.12 5.88 7.69
CA PHE A 300 11.47 5.23 6.55
C PHE A 300 10.00 5.69 6.43
N GLY A 301 9.30 5.80 7.57
CA GLY A 301 7.94 6.34 7.65
C GLY A 301 7.83 7.78 7.17
N VAL A 302 8.79 8.63 7.53
CA VAL A 302 8.92 10.00 6.98
C VAL A 302 8.98 9.95 5.46
N GLY A 303 9.88 9.12 4.92
CA GLY A 303 10.05 8.98 3.49
C GLY A 303 8.78 8.54 2.78
N HIS A 304 8.12 7.50 3.28
CA HIS A 304 6.85 7.01 2.72
C HIS A 304 5.75 8.09 2.80
N GLY A 305 5.61 8.75 3.95
CA GLY A 305 4.62 9.82 4.17
C GLY A 305 4.80 11.02 3.25
N PHE A 306 6.02 11.28 2.77
CA PHE A 306 6.31 12.35 1.83
C PHE A 306 6.13 11.94 0.36
N VAL A 307 6.62 10.76 -0.03
CA VAL A 307 6.56 10.30 -1.43
C VAL A 307 5.14 10.01 -1.87
N PHE A 308 4.33 9.34 -1.03
CA PHE A 308 3.01 8.87 -1.46
C PHE A 308 2.07 10.02 -1.90
N PRO A 309 1.80 11.07 -1.09
CA PRO A 309 0.95 12.17 -1.51
C PRO A 309 1.57 13.01 -2.64
N ALA A 310 2.90 13.18 -2.64
CA ALA A 310 3.60 13.90 -3.69
C ALA A 310 3.49 13.20 -5.05
N ALA A 311 3.72 11.89 -5.09
CA ALA A 311 3.57 11.07 -6.29
C ALA A 311 2.12 11.05 -6.79
N SER A 312 1.14 10.93 -5.88
CA SER A 312 -0.28 11.02 -6.22
C SER A 312 -0.64 12.38 -6.84
N THR A 313 -0.10 13.47 -6.30
CA THR A 313 -0.29 14.82 -6.86
C THR A 313 0.34 14.97 -8.25
N LEU A 314 1.57 14.45 -8.47
CA LEU A 314 2.22 14.45 -9.78
C LEU A 314 1.41 13.70 -10.83
N VAL A 315 0.87 12.55 -10.46
CA VAL A 315 0.05 11.70 -11.32
C VAL A 315 -1.29 12.38 -11.66
N SER A 316 -1.92 13.05 -10.70
CA SER A 316 -3.23 13.69 -10.89
C SER A 316 -3.15 15.01 -11.66
N ARG A 317 -1.97 15.68 -11.70
CA ARG A 317 -1.80 16.96 -12.40
C ARG A 317 -1.99 16.80 -13.90
N GLY A 318 -2.92 17.60 -14.45
CA GLY A 318 -3.22 17.61 -15.88
C GLY A 318 -4.05 16.42 -16.38
N ALA A 319 -4.64 15.65 -15.46
CA ALA A 319 -5.68 14.67 -15.77
C ALA A 319 -7.05 15.37 -15.80
N ASP A 320 -7.83 15.12 -16.85
CA ASP A 320 -9.23 15.56 -16.89
C ASP A 320 -10.04 14.83 -15.83
N PRO A 321 -11.13 15.42 -15.30
CA PRO A 321 -11.98 14.78 -14.27
C PRO A 321 -12.43 13.35 -14.63
N GLU A 322 -12.71 13.11 -15.92
CA GLU A 322 -13.11 11.80 -16.45
C GLU A 322 -11.96 10.77 -16.44
N GLN A 323 -10.71 11.22 -16.38
CA GLN A 323 -9.50 10.39 -16.43
C GLN A 323 -9.02 10.00 -15.04
N HIS A 324 -9.46 10.69 -13.98
CA HIS A 324 -8.95 10.49 -12.60
C HIS A 324 -9.02 9.04 -12.13
N GLY A 325 -10.12 8.32 -12.44
CA GLY A 325 -10.28 6.92 -12.04
C GLY A 325 -9.20 6.01 -12.63
N LEU A 326 -8.94 6.12 -13.94
CA LEU A 326 -7.97 5.26 -14.63
C LEU A 326 -6.52 5.64 -14.28
N VAL A 327 -6.23 6.93 -14.16
CA VAL A 327 -4.93 7.47 -13.74
C VAL A 327 -4.58 7.01 -12.32
N THR A 328 -5.53 7.05 -11.40
CA THR A 328 -5.39 6.53 -10.03
C THR A 328 -5.29 5.00 -10.04
N GLY A 329 -6.06 4.31 -10.88
CA GLY A 329 -5.97 2.86 -11.04
C GLY A 329 -4.58 2.40 -11.46
N LEU A 330 -3.95 3.09 -12.44
CA LEU A 330 -2.56 2.80 -12.84
C LEU A 330 -1.56 3.10 -11.70
N PHE A 331 -1.81 4.16 -10.91
CA PHE A 331 -0.99 4.47 -9.74
C PHE A 331 -0.96 3.32 -8.74
N TYR A 332 -2.13 2.79 -8.37
CA TYR A 332 -2.22 1.64 -7.46
C TYR A 332 -1.69 0.35 -8.08
N ALA A 333 -1.88 0.13 -9.39
CA ALA A 333 -1.30 -1.03 -10.07
C ALA A 333 0.24 -1.00 -10.03
N LEU A 334 0.87 0.15 -10.27
CA LEU A 334 2.34 0.29 -10.19
C LEU A 334 2.86 0.17 -8.76
N LEU A 335 2.12 0.69 -7.78
CA LEU A 335 2.39 0.51 -6.36
C LEU A 335 2.48 -0.99 -6.01
N VAL A 336 1.44 -1.75 -6.33
CA VAL A 336 1.39 -3.19 -6.03
C VAL A 336 2.45 -3.96 -6.82
N THR A 337 2.68 -3.58 -8.08
CA THR A 337 3.74 -4.17 -8.92
C THR A 337 5.13 -3.90 -8.35
N GLY A 338 5.36 -2.75 -7.72
CA GLY A 338 6.59 -2.45 -7.00
C GLY A 338 6.91 -3.52 -5.96
N VAL A 339 5.97 -3.85 -5.07
CA VAL A 339 6.14 -4.92 -4.07
C VAL A 339 6.32 -6.29 -4.74
N ALA A 340 5.50 -6.58 -5.76
CA ALA A 340 5.52 -7.86 -6.48
C ALA A 340 6.89 -8.18 -7.09
N VAL A 341 7.60 -7.14 -7.56
CA VAL A 341 8.94 -7.28 -8.15
C VAL A 341 10.04 -7.11 -7.10
N GLY A 342 9.91 -6.15 -6.21
CA GLY A 342 10.94 -5.78 -5.25
C GLY A 342 11.23 -6.88 -4.23
N ALA A 343 10.19 -7.55 -3.72
CA ALA A 343 10.34 -8.62 -2.75
C ALA A 343 11.19 -9.80 -3.30
N PRO A 344 10.83 -10.45 -4.41
CA PRO A 344 11.62 -11.56 -4.95
C PRO A 344 12.96 -11.12 -5.53
N ALA A 345 13.04 -9.93 -6.15
CA ALA A 345 14.29 -9.44 -6.73
C ALA A 345 15.36 -9.23 -5.66
N MET A 346 15.02 -8.55 -4.57
CA MET A 346 15.99 -8.30 -3.49
C MET A 346 16.25 -9.53 -2.64
N ALA A 347 15.29 -10.44 -2.50
CA ALA A 347 15.52 -11.75 -1.92
C ALA A 347 16.53 -12.59 -2.76
N ALA A 348 16.44 -12.55 -4.09
CA ALA A 348 17.40 -13.20 -4.97
C ALA A 348 18.81 -12.59 -4.85
N VAL A 349 18.92 -11.29 -4.64
CA VAL A 349 20.21 -10.64 -4.34
C VAL A 349 20.74 -11.12 -2.98
N ALA A 350 19.90 -11.06 -1.95
CA ALA A 350 20.28 -11.42 -0.58
C ALA A 350 20.67 -12.91 -0.46
N SER A 351 20.00 -13.81 -1.17
CA SER A 351 20.31 -15.26 -1.16
C SER A 351 21.69 -15.60 -1.73
N ARG A 352 22.23 -14.72 -2.59
CA ARG A 352 23.57 -14.89 -3.20
C ARG A 352 24.66 -14.08 -2.52
N THR A 353 24.30 -13.18 -1.62
CA THR A 353 25.23 -12.26 -0.95
C THR A 353 25.00 -12.25 0.56
N SER A 354 24.23 -11.26 1.06
CA SER A 354 23.81 -11.13 2.45
C SER A 354 22.53 -10.30 2.57
N PHE A 355 21.84 -10.36 3.70
CA PHE A 355 20.69 -9.49 3.97
C PHE A 355 21.09 -8.02 3.90
N ALA A 356 22.20 -7.65 4.49
CA ALA A 356 22.73 -6.29 4.47
C ALA A 356 22.90 -5.79 3.03
N PHE A 357 23.52 -6.58 2.17
CA PHE A 357 23.74 -6.18 0.77
C PHE A 357 22.41 -6.08 0.00
N GLY A 358 21.47 -7.00 0.20
CA GLY A 358 20.14 -6.92 -0.41
C GLY A 358 19.36 -5.67 0.01
N ILE A 359 19.44 -5.29 1.29
CA ILE A 359 18.85 -4.07 1.82
C ILE A 359 19.52 -2.84 1.19
N TRP A 360 20.86 -2.78 1.14
CA TRP A 360 21.61 -1.68 0.50
C TRP A 360 21.30 -1.57 -1.00
N ALA A 361 21.27 -2.69 -1.70
CA ALA A 361 20.95 -2.72 -3.12
C ALA A 361 19.58 -2.10 -3.40
N SER A 362 18.59 -2.33 -2.52
CA SER A 362 17.27 -1.74 -2.68
C SER A 362 17.27 -0.21 -2.52
N ALA A 363 18.16 0.35 -1.70
CA ALA A 363 18.28 1.81 -1.52
C ALA A 363 18.62 2.54 -2.84
N TRP A 364 19.43 1.93 -3.70
CA TRP A 364 19.83 2.50 -4.99
C TRP A 364 18.67 2.70 -5.96
N ILE A 365 17.56 1.95 -5.79
CA ILE A 365 16.34 2.13 -6.59
C ILE A 365 15.74 3.53 -6.40
N SER A 366 15.97 4.19 -5.26
CA SER A 366 15.55 5.57 -5.05
C SER A 366 16.15 6.53 -6.08
N LEU A 367 17.38 6.27 -6.56
CA LEU A 367 18.04 7.09 -7.58
C LEU A 367 17.26 7.11 -8.90
N LEU A 368 16.65 5.99 -9.26
CA LEU A 368 15.80 5.92 -10.46
C LEU A 368 14.60 6.85 -10.33
N GLY A 369 13.89 6.82 -9.18
CA GLY A 369 12.78 7.73 -8.91
C GLY A 369 13.23 9.20 -8.94
N MET A 370 14.37 9.51 -8.33
CA MET A 370 14.95 10.86 -8.34
C MET A 370 15.35 11.33 -9.74
N ALA A 371 15.88 10.44 -10.60
CA ALA A 371 16.20 10.78 -11.98
C ALA A 371 14.96 11.17 -12.80
N PHE A 372 13.84 10.46 -12.63
CA PHE A 372 12.55 10.84 -13.24
C PHE A 372 12.03 12.18 -12.72
N LEU A 373 12.17 12.45 -11.42
CA LEU A 373 11.81 13.75 -10.83
C LEU A 373 12.68 14.87 -11.35
N ALA A 374 14.00 14.69 -11.42
CA ALA A 374 14.92 15.66 -11.98
C ALA A 374 14.59 15.99 -13.45
N ARG A 375 14.30 14.96 -14.25
CA ARG A 375 13.83 15.14 -15.65
C ARG A 375 12.53 15.94 -15.71
N ALA A 376 11.57 15.65 -14.84
CA ALA A 376 10.28 16.36 -14.82
C ALA A 376 10.46 17.83 -14.43
N ILE A 377 11.34 18.14 -13.48
CA ILE A 377 11.69 19.50 -13.09
C ILE A 377 12.36 20.23 -14.25
N HIS A 378 13.34 19.60 -14.91
CA HIS A 378 14.07 20.19 -16.02
C HIS A 378 13.16 20.51 -17.21
N LEU A 379 12.28 19.59 -17.60
CA LEU A 379 11.34 19.76 -18.70
C LEU A 379 10.15 20.67 -18.34
N GLY A 380 9.77 20.74 -17.07
CA GLY A 380 8.73 21.64 -16.56
C GLY A 380 9.23 23.08 -16.29
N GLY A 381 10.52 23.28 -16.06
CA GLY A 381 11.14 24.58 -15.77
C GLY A 381 11.29 25.52 -17.00
N GLY A 382 11.08 25.02 -18.21
CA GLY A 382 11.02 25.84 -19.41
C GLY A 382 9.70 26.61 -19.61
N GLY A 383 8.65 26.26 -18.87
CA GLY A 383 7.40 27.00 -18.76
C GLY A 383 7.29 27.56 -17.36
N LYS A 384 7.39 28.88 -17.19
CA LYS A 384 7.12 29.58 -15.93
C LYS A 384 5.87 28.98 -15.31
N VAL A 385 5.99 28.37 -14.12
CA VAL A 385 4.86 28.10 -13.24
C VAL A 385 4.36 29.47 -12.78
N GLY A 386 3.59 30.12 -13.67
CA GLY A 386 2.90 31.36 -13.38
C GLY A 386 1.88 31.07 -12.28
N ALA A 387 2.12 31.63 -11.11
CA ALA A 387 1.06 31.97 -10.20
C ALA A 387 0.05 32.82 -10.99
N SER A 388 -1.06 32.23 -11.41
CA SER A 388 -2.22 33.00 -11.88
C SER A 388 -2.91 33.57 -10.64
N THR A 389 -2.35 34.62 -10.10
CA THR A 389 -3.06 35.62 -9.34
C THR A 389 -3.92 36.41 -10.33
N THR A 390 -4.99 35.83 -10.80
CA THR A 390 -6.12 36.61 -11.31
C THR A 390 -6.90 37.11 -10.10
N ALA A 391 -6.37 38.18 -9.50
CA ALA A 391 -7.23 39.13 -8.81
C ALA A 391 -8.21 39.67 -9.86
N ALA A 392 -9.43 39.17 -9.85
CA ALA A 392 -10.55 39.83 -10.46
C ALA A 392 -10.70 41.20 -9.78
N ARG A 393 -10.18 42.25 -10.35
CA ARG A 393 -10.63 43.63 -10.09
C ARG A 393 -12.02 43.73 -10.69
N ASP A 394 -13.02 43.84 -9.86
CA ASP A 394 -14.31 44.42 -10.20
C ASP A 394 -14.11 45.88 -10.66
N PRO A 395 -14.66 46.30 -11.77
CA PRO A 395 -14.89 47.70 -12.03
C PRO A 395 -16.36 48.03 -11.75
N LYS A 396 -16.56 48.82 -10.74
CA LYS A 396 -17.71 49.67 -10.44
C LYS A 396 -19.13 49.13 -10.61
#